data_847c60e2e821998520f82ac9d81dd0c3
#
_entry.id   847c60e2e821998520f82ac9d81dd0c3
#
_cell.length_a   1.000
_cell.length_b   1.000
_cell.length_c   1.000
_cell.angle_alpha   90.00
_cell.angle_beta   90.00
_cell.angle_gamma   90.00
#
_symmetry.space_group_name_H-M   'P 1'
#
loop_
_entity.id
_entity.type
_entity.pdbx_description
1 polymer ?
#
loop_
_entity_poly.entity_id
_entity_poly.type
_entity_poly.pdbx_seq_one_letter_code
_entity_poly.pdbx_strand_id
1 'polypeptide(L)'
;MKKIVLTLILTGFIFSVPTFAKTEIGGVTLPDTIKVGDETLVLNGGGIREKFWLEMYVGGLYLTKKETNSQKIIESDQPMAIFMEIVSGMITSERMIEAVEEGFQKSTGGNTSPIQKDIETFINAFREKIQEGDTFLISYHAGAVTIAKNGKEITSFGNLKFKQALFGIWFGNESADENLKQGMLGVE
;
A
#
# COMPACT_ATOMS: atom_id res chain seq x y z
N MET A 1 -27.83 66.07 -24.62
CA MET A 1 -26.55 65.44 -24.24
C MET A 1 -26.91 64.17 -23.47
N LYS A 2 -26.87 63.00 -24.11
CA LYS A 2 -27.20 61.68 -23.49
C LYS A 2 -25.91 61.11 -22.90
N LYS A 3 -25.85 60.91 -21.60
CA LYS A 3 -24.72 60.23 -20.92
C LYS A 3 -24.93 58.72 -21.03
N ILE A 4 -24.05 58.04 -21.75
CA ILE A 4 -23.98 56.57 -21.84
C ILE A 4 -23.18 56.11 -20.61
N VAL A 5 -23.83 55.35 -19.71
CA VAL A 5 -23.19 54.68 -18.59
C VAL A 5 -22.78 53.27 -19.08
N LEU A 6 -21.49 53.08 -19.22
CA LEU A 6 -20.91 51.76 -19.61
C LEU A 6 -20.73 50.90 -18.33
N THR A 7 -21.63 49.95 -18.12
CA THR A 7 -21.53 49.01 -17.01
C THR A 7 -20.55 47.89 -17.39
N LEU A 8 -19.41 47.87 -16.72
CA LEU A 8 -18.39 46.85 -16.88
C LEU A 8 -18.80 45.59 -16.06
N ILE A 9 -19.25 44.56 -16.71
CA ILE A 9 -19.54 43.26 -16.06
C ILE A 9 -18.22 42.51 -15.94
N LEU A 10 -17.68 42.45 -14.68
CA LEU A 10 -16.49 41.67 -14.34
C LEU A 10 -16.93 40.21 -14.10
N THR A 11 -16.81 39.38 -15.14
CA THR A 11 -17.04 37.94 -15.05
C THR A 11 -15.85 37.29 -14.31
N GLY A 12 -16.01 37.04 -13.00
CA GLY A 12 -15.04 36.30 -12.21
C GLY A 12 -15.01 34.85 -12.64
N PHE A 13 -13.92 34.40 -13.25
CA PHE A 13 -13.63 32.99 -13.50
C PHE A 13 -13.24 32.36 -12.15
N ILE A 14 -14.14 31.58 -11.57
CA ILE A 14 -13.82 30.76 -10.38
C ILE A 14 -13.03 29.56 -10.86
N PHE A 15 -11.71 29.60 -10.70
CA PHE A 15 -10.85 28.42 -10.85
C PHE A 15 -11.14 27.48 -9.68
N SER A 16 -11.91 26.41 -9.93
CA SER A 16 -12.02 25.28 -9.01
C SER A 16 -10.68 24.55 -9.02
N VAL A 17 -9.88 24.72 -7.98
CA VAL A 17 -8.70 23.89 -7.73
C VAL A 17 -9.22 22.52 -7.30
N PRO A 18 -8.87 21.41 -7.97
CA PRO A 18 -9.27 20.08 -7.49
C PRO A 18 -8.66 19.87 -6.10
N THR A 19 -9.50 19.81 -5.10
CA THR A 19 -9.11 19.41 -3.74
C THR A 19 -8.98 17.89 -3.79
N PHE A 20 -7.76 17.37 -3.80
CA PHE A 20 -7.53 15.94 -3.58
C PHE A 20 -7.94 15.65 -2.14
N ALA A 21 -8.97 14.84 -1.96
CA ALA A 21 -9.35 14.35 -0.66
C ALA A 21 -8.19 13.48 -0.16
N LYS A 22 -7.70 13.73 1.04
CA LYS A 22 -6.67 12.93 1.69
C LYS A 22 -7.36 12.04 2.72
N THR A 23 -7.14 10.74 2.63
CA THR A 23 -7.63 9.80 3.64
C THR A 23 -6.64 9.77 4.79
N GLU A 24 -7.10 10.12 5.99
CA GLU A 24 -6.28 10.07 7.21
C GLU A 24 -6.72 8.89 8.07
N ILE A 25 -5.77 8.04 8.44
CA ILE A 25 -5.98 6.83 9.26
C ILE A 25 -4.86 6.77 10.29
N GLY A 26 -5.19 6.71 11.60
CA GLY A 26 -4.18 6.60 12.66
C GLY A 26 -3.15 7.74 12.64
N GLY A 27 -3.54 8.95 12.23
CA GLY A 27 -2.61 10.08 12.10
C GLY A 27 -1.73 10.06 10.84
N VAL A 28 -1.85 9.04 10.00
CA VAL A 28 -1.13 8.92 8.72
C VAL A 28 -2.02 9.36 7.57
N THR A 29 -1.49 10.21 6.71
CA THR A 29 -2.16 10.62 5.47
C THR A 29 -1.83 9.68 4.33
N LEU A 30 -2.82 8.93 3.87
CA LEU A 30 -2.71 8.12 2.66
C LEU A 30 -3.04 8.97 1.42
N PRO A 31 -2.15 9.08 0.41
CA PRO A 31 -2.46 9.78 -0.82
C PRO A 31 -3.57 9.07 -1.60
N ASP A 32 -4.46 9.83 -2.26
CA ASP A 32 -5.55 9.25 -3.07
C ASP A 32 -5.03 8.42 -4.25
N THR A 33 -3.85 8.76 -4.75
CA THR A 33 -3.20 8.05 -5.87
C THR A 33 -1.70 7.95 -5.66
N ILE A 34 -1.10 6.89 -6.21
CA ILE A 34 0.35 6.70 -6.30
C ILE A 34 0.73 6.30 -7.73
N LYS A 35 1.99 6.51 -8.10
CA LYS A 35 2.54 6.03 -9.37
C LYS A 35 3.36 4.76 -9.15
N VAL A 36 3.14 3.77 -10.02
CA VAL A 36 3.92 2.53 -10.08
C VAL A 36 4.25 2.27 -11.55
N GLY A 37 5.51 2.45 -11.94
CA GLY A 37 5.90 2.52 -13.34
C GLY A 37 5.16 3.68 -14.04
N ASP A 38 4.54 3.38 -15.18
CA ASP A 38 3.73 4.34 -15.95
C ASP A 38 2.27 4.43 -15.47
N GLU A 39 1.85 3.53 -14.56
CA GLU A 39 0.48 3.44 -14.09
C GLU A 39 0.21 4.37 -12.90
N THR A 40 -1.00 4.92 -12.86
CA THR A 40 -1.52 5.64 -11.70
C THR A 40 -2.53 4.74 -10.99
N LEU A 41 -2.20 4.37 -9.76
CA LEU A 41 -3.06 3.55 -8.92
C LEU A 41 -3.88 4.43 -7.99
N VAL A 42 -5.12 4.04 -7.72
CA VAL A 42 -6.02 4.71 -6.79
C VAL A 42 -6.04 3.99 -5.45
N LEU A 43 -6.17 4.73 -4.36
CA LEU A 43 -6.35 4.16 -3.03
C LEU A 43 -7.63 3.32 -3.00
N ASN A 44 -7.49 2.01 -2.79
CA ASN A 44 -8.62 1.09 -2.63
C ASN A 44 -9.24 1.24 -1.25
N GLY A 45 -8.41 1.22 -0.24
CA GLY A 45 -8.76 1.40 1.17
C GLY A 45 -7.50 1.35 2.02
N GLY A 46 -7.64 1.58 3.30
CA GLY A 46 -6.54 1.53 4.26
C GLY A 46 -7.02 1.15 5.65
N GLY A 47 -6.07 0.80 6.51
CA GLY A 47 -6.35 0.42 7.89
C GLY A 47 -5.09 0.41 8.74
N ILE A 48 -5.28 0.11 10.01
CA ILE A 48 -4.21 0.01 11.00
C ILE A 48 -3.98 -1.46 11.31
N ARG A 49 -2.72 -1.89 11.33
CA ARG A 49 -2.36 -3.17 11.92
C ARG A 49 -2.15 -3.00 13.41
N GLU A 50 -2.91 -3.73 14.18
CA GLU A 50 -2.76 -3.79 15.62
C GLU A 50 -2.11 -5.12 16.07
N LYS A 51 -1.29 -5.05 17.11
CA LYS A 51 -0.78 -6.23 17.84
C LYS A 51 -0.75 -5.93 19.33
N PHE A 52 -1.42 -6.74 20.13
CA PHE A 52 -1.53 -6.52 21.58
C PHE A 52 -2.02 -5.10 21.94
N TRP A 53 -3.08 -4.63 21.25
CA TRP A 53 -3.69 -3.30 21.40
C TRP A 53 -2.76 -2.10 21.06
N LEU A 54 -1.63 -2.37 20.42
CA LEU A 54 -0.72 -1.34 19.94
C LEU A 54 -0.83 -1.22 18.43
N GLU A 55 -1.01 -0.01 17.96
CA GLU A 55 -0.91 0.32 16.54
C GLU A 55 0.54 0.10 16.09
N MET A 56 0.72 -0.72 15.09
CA MET A 56 2.04 -1.09 14.59
C MET A 56 2.41 -0.31 13.33
N TYR A 57 1.54 -0.34 12.32
CA TYR A 57 1.67 0.43 11.09
C TYR A 57 0.31 0.71 10.47
N VAL A 58 0.24 1.78 9.70
CA VAL A 58 -0.89 2.06 8.80
C VAL A 58 -0.57 1.49 7.43
N GLY A 59 -1.52 0.75 6.85
CA GLY A 59 -1.42 0.15 5.53
C GLY A 59 -2.47 0.70 4.58
N GLY A 60 -2.09 0.95 3.31
CA GLY A 60 -3.01 1.32 2.23
C GLY A 60 -2.82 0.42 1.03
N LEU A 61 -3.92 -0.06 0.45
CA LEU A 61 -3.93 -0.81 -0.81
C LEU A 61 -4.22 0.12 -1.98
N TYR A 62 -3.42 0.02 -3.03
CA TYR A 62 -3.56 0.80 -4.25
C TYR A 62 -3.73 -0.13 -5.45
N LEU A 63 -4.76 0.11 -6.25
CA LEU A 63 -5.14 -0.69 -7.40
C LEU A 63 -5.39 0.19 -8.64
N THR A 64 -5.39 -0.39 -9.83
CA THR A 64 -5.79 0.32 -11.05
C THR A 64 -7.27 0.72 -11.04
N LYS A 65 -8.11 -0.05 -10.34
CA LYS A 65 -9.53 0.21 -10.06
C LYS A 65 -9.90 -0.44 -8.74
N LYS A 66 -10.92 0.10 -8.05
CA LYS A 66 -11.39 -0.46 -6.77
C LYS A 66 -11.87 -1.90 -6.92
N GLU A 67 -11.47 -2.73 -5.96
CA GLU A 67 -11.86 -4.15 -5.85
C GLU A 67 -11.95 -4.54 -4.37
N THR A 68 -13.02 -5.21 -3.96
CA THR A 68 -13.24 -5.66 -2.59
C THR A 68 -13.02 -7.16 -2.40
N ASN A 69 -12.90 -7.91 -3.50
CA ASN A 69 -12.67 -9.34 -3.46
C ASN A 69 -11.18 -9.65 -3.31
N SER A 70 -10.78 -10.14 -2.13
CA SER A 70 -9.40 -10.46 -1.80
C SER A 70 -8.77 -11.47 -2.75
N GLN A 71 -9.51 -12.51 -3.15
CA GLN A 71 -9.00 -13.55 -4.04
C GLN A 71 -8.68 -12.99 -5.44
N LYS A 72 -9.55 -12.12 -5.97
CA LYS A 72 -9.28 -11.44 -7.24
C LYS A 72 -8.03 -10.56 -7.16
N ILE A 73 -7.81 -9.87 -6.04
CA ILE A 73 -6.61 -9.06 -5.81
C ILE A 73 -5.36 -9.95 -5.80
N ILE A 74 -5.40 -11.07 -5.06
CA ILE A 74 -4.27 -12.01 -4.99
C ILE A 74 -3.94 -12.59 -6.37
N GLU A 75 -4.95 -13.00 -7.13
CA GLU A 75 -4.77 -13.68 -8.43
C GLU A 75 -4.44 -12.73 -9.59
N SER A 76 -4.79 -11.46 -9.46
CA SER A 76 -4.62 -10.47 -10.53
C SER A 76 -3.16 -10.27 -10.93
N ASP A 77 -2.90 -10.19 -12.24
CA ASP A 77 -1.60 -9.80 -12.82
C ASP A 77 -1.54 -8.30 -13.18
N GLN A 78 -2.41 -7.50 -12.56
CA GLN A 78 -2.46 -6.06 -12.78
C GLN A 78 -1.53 -5.31 -11.81
N PRO A 79 -1.05 -4.12 -12.18
CA PRO A 79 -0.31 -3.25 -11.28
C PRO A 79 -1.07 -2.98 -9.99
N MET A 80 -0.38 -3.10 -8.87
CA MET A 80 -0.92 -2.82 -7.54
C MET A 80 0.19 -2.53 -6.54
N ALA A 81 -0.15 -1.92 -5.41
CA ALA A 81 0.82 -1.68 -4.37
C ALA A 81 0.19 -1.66 -2.97
N ILE A 82 1.01 -1.98 -1.99
CA ILE A 82 0.75 -1.75 -0.56
C ILE A 82 1.71 -0.66 -0.10
N PHE A 83 1.16 0.43 0.37
CA PHE A 83 1.89 1.44 1.15
C PHE A 83 1.80 1.07 2.62
N MET A 84 2.90 1.24 3.34
CA MET A 84 2.97 0.99 4.78
C MET A 84 3.76 2.10 5.44
N GLU A 85 3.24 2.72 6.51
CA GLU A 85 3.95 3.65 7.36
C GLU A 85 4.03 3.11 8.79
N ILE A 86 5.24 3.02 9.33
CA ILE A 86 5.51 2.51 10.67
C ILE A 86 5.11 3.56 11.70
N VAL A 87 4.18 3.24 12.57
CA VAL A 87 3.70 4.16 13.63
C VAL A 87 4.12 3.73 15.03
N SER A 88 4.95 2.70 15.14
CA SER A 88 5.41 2.17 16.43
C SER A 88 6.90 1.84 16.43
N GLY A 89 7.62 2.36 17.39
CA GLY A 89 9.01 1.99 17.66
C GLY A 89 9.20 0.53 18.10
N MET A 90 8.11 -0.23 18.29
CA MET A 90 8.18 -1.66 18.57
C MET A 90 8.48 -2.51 17.33
N ILE A 91 8.33 -1.96 16.12
CA ILE A 91 8.73 -2.64 14.89
C ILE A 91 10.23 -2.46 14.69
N THR A 92 10.97 -3.53 14.95
CA THR A 92 12.39 -3.63 14.60
C THR A 92 12.57 -4.45 13.32
N SER A 93 13.76 -4.41 12.73
CA SER A 93 14.12 -5.25 11.58
C SER A 93 13.85 -6.73 11.87
N GLU A 94 14.27 -7.25 13.02
CA GLU A 94 14.10 -8.64 13.42
C GLU A 94 12.62 -9.03 13.50
N ARG A 95 11.80 -8.19 14.17
CA ARG A 95 10.35 -8.45 14.29
C ARG A 95 9.62 -8.36 12.96
N MET A 96 10.07 -7.47 12.06
CA MET A 96 9.52 -7.41 10.72
C MET A 96 9.85 -8.66 9.93
N ILE A 97 11.10 -9.14 10.00
CA ILE A 97 11.54 -10.37 9.33
C ILE A 97 10.75 -11.56 9.85
N GLU A 98 10.62 -11.74 11.16
CA GLU A 98 9.82 -12.81 11.77
C GLU A 98 8.36 -12.78 11.28
N ALA A 99 7.75 -11.58 11.24
CA ALA A 99 6.37 -11.43 10.77
C ALA A 99 6.21 -11.76 9.27
N VAL A 100 7.20 -11.42 8.46
CA VAL A 100 7.24 -11.74 7.02
C VAL A 100 7.38 -13.25 6.81
N GLU A 101 8.28 -13.91 7.52
CA GLU A 101 8.46 -15.36 7.46
C GLU A 101 7.18 -16.09 7.86
N GLU A 102 6.57 -15.72 8.99
CA GLU A 102 5.28 -16.27 9.43
C GLU A 102 4.18 -16.03 8.38
N GLY A 103 4.13 -14.83 7.81
CA GLY A 103 3.16 -14.48 6.78
C GLY A 103 3.30 -15.34 5.52
N PHE A 104 4.51 -15.61 5.05
CA PHE A 104 4.73 -16.52 3.92
C PHE A 104 4.36 -17.97 4.25
N GLN A 105 4.66 -18.45 5.45
CA GLN A 105 4.23 -19.79 5.88
C GLN A 105 2.69 -19.92 5.80
N LYS A 106 1.95 -18.94 6.30
CA LYS A 106 0.48 -18.93 6.26
C LYS A 106 -0.04 -18.81 4.83
N SER A 107 0.44 -17.86 4.06
CA SER A 107 -0.06 -17.57 2.70
C SER A 107 0.22 -18.68 1.69
N THR A 108 1.23 -19.54 1.95
CA THR A 108 1.61 -20.66 1.07
C THR A 108 1.14 -22.02 1.61
N GLY A 109 0.42 -22.06 2.75
CA GLY A 109 0.07 -23.31 3.42
C GLY A 109 1.29 -24.12 3.85
N GLY A 110 2.39 -23.44 4.21
CA GLY A 110 3.67 -24.04 4.63
C GLY A 110 4.61 -24.45 3.49
N ASN A 111 4.20 -24.35 2.22
CA ASN A 111 5.06 -24.72 1.09
C ASN A 111 5.75 -23.50 0.47
N THR A 112 6.79 -23.01 1.12
CA THR A 112 7.60 -21.86 0.65
C THR A 112 8.66 -22.24 -0.37
N SER A 113 9.01 -23.52 -0.50
CA SER A 113 10.13 -24.00 -1.35
C SER A 113 10.15 -23.42 -2.77
N PRO A 114 9.00 -23.32 -3.49
CA PRO A 114 9.01 -22.82 -4.86
C PRO A 114 9.37 -21.34 -5.03
N ILE A 115 9.35 -20.56 -3.94
CA ILE A 115 9.61 -19.10 -3.92
C ILE A 115 10.64 -18.72 -2.85
N GLN A 116 11.38 -19.69 -2.30
CA GLN A 116 12.30 -19.49 -1.19
C GLN A 116 13.35 -18.40 -1.47
N LYS A 117 13.93 -18.40 -2.66
CA LYS A 117 14.92 -17.40 -3.08
C LYS A 117 14.31 -15.98 -3.11
N ASP A 118 13.07 -15.86 -3.56
CA ASP A 118 12.38 -14.57 -3.62
C ASP A 118 12.03 -14.09 -2.20
N ILE A 119 11.65 -15.01 -1.29
CA ILE A 119 11.45 -14.70 0.14
C ILE A 119 12.73 -14.16 0.78
N GLU A 120 13.88 -14.80 0.54
CA GLU A 120 15.18 -14.35 1.05
C GLU A 120 15.53 -12.95 0.54
N THR A 121 15.27 -12.69 -0.76
CA THR A 121 15.47 -11.36 -1.36
C THR A 121 14.54 -10.32 -0.71
N PHE A 122 13.27 -10.67 -0.47
CA PHE A 122 12.30 -9.80 0.19
C PHE A 122 12.71 -9.46 1.62
N ILE A 123 13.12 -10.44 2.40
CA ILE A 123 13.60 -10.28 3.77
C ILE A 123 14.82 -9.35 3.85
N ASN A 124 15.74 -9.45 2.88
CA ASN A 124 16.93 -8.59 2.85
C ASN A 124 16.60 -7.10 2.77
N ALA A 125 15.46 -6.72 2.18
CA ALA A 125 15.01 -5.33 2.14
C ALA A 125 14.67 -4.75 3.54
N PHE A 126 14.44 -5.59 4.54
CA PHE A 126 14.10 -5.18 5.91
C PHE A 126 15.27 -5.32 6.90
N ARG A 127 16.48 -5.66 6.44
CA ARG A 127 17.66 -5.81 7.34
C ARG A 127 18.18 -4.49 7.89
N GLU A 128 17.98 -3.39 7.18
CA GLU A 128 18.32 -2.07 7.70
C GLU A 128 17.38 -1.70 8.84
N LYS A 129 17.92 -0.89 9.79
CA LYS A 129 17.14 -0.41 10.93
C LYS A 129 15.80 0.16 10.48
N ILE A 130 14.73 -0.32 11.11
CA ILE A 130 13.38 0.22 10.97
C ILE A 130 13.10 1.11 12.17
N GLN A 131 12.42 2.23 11.93
CA GLN A 131 12.03 3.18 12.97
C GLN A 131 10.65 3.76 12.65
N GLU A 132 10.02 4.34 13.66
CA GLU A 132 8.76 5.06 13.52
C GLU A 132 8.92 6.20 12.50
N GLY A 133 7.92 6.37 11.63
CA GLY A 133 7.93 7.27 10.49
C GLY A 133 8.56 6.70 9.20
N ASP A 134 9.21 5.52 9.25
CA ASP A 134 9.67 4.87 8.01
C ASP A 134 8.47 4.44 7.16
N THR A 135 8.56 4.68 5.87
CA THR A 135 7.56 4.24 4.88
C THR A 135 8.12 3.14 3.99
N PHE A 136 7.28 2.17 3.67
CA PHE A 136 7.57 1.14 2.68
C PHE A 136 6.49 1.18 1.59
N LEU A 137 6.93 1.09 0.34
CA LEU A 137 6.06 0.86 -0.81
C LEU A 137 6.45 -0.49 -1.42
N ILE A 138 5.53 -1.43 -1.37
CA ILE A 138 5.65 -2.76 -1.95
C ILE A 138 4.74 -2.79 -3.15
N SER A 139 5.29 -2.77 -4.36
CA SER A 139 4.51 -2.68 -5.59
C SER A 139 4.73 -3.90 -6.48
N TYR A 140 3.71 -4.22 -7.29
CA TYR A 140 3.80 -5.20 -8.35
C TYR A 140 3.48 -4.53 -9.68
N HIS A 141 4.39 -4.63 -10.64
CA HIS A 141 4.23 -4.08 -11.98
C HIS A 141 5.11 -4.85 -12.97
N ALA A 142 4.63 -5.05 -14.20
CA ALA A 142 5.37 -5.70 -15.28
C ALA A 142 5.99 -7.06 -14.89
N GLY A 143 5.28 -7.84 -14.06
CA GLY A 143 5.72 -9.18 -13.65
C GLY A 143 6.76 -9.20 -12.53
N ALA A 144 7.09 -8.07 -11.90
CA ALA A 144 8.06 -7.98 -10.81
C ALA A 144 7.47 -7.31 -9.57
N VAL A 145 7.98 -7.67 -8.40
CA VAL A 145 7.74 -6.99 -7.13
C VAL A 145 8.89 -6.04 -6.85
N THR A 146 8.57 -4.79 -6.57
CA THR A 146 9.54 -3.75 -6.19
C THR A 146 9.27 -3.29 -4.78
N ILE A 147 10.34 -3.12 -3.99
CA ILE A 147 10.29 -2.58 -2.63
C ILE A 147 11.04 -1.25 -2.60
N ALA A 148 10.40 -0.23 -2.08
CA ALA A 148 11.03 1.05 -1.77
C ALA A 148 10.85 1.38 -0.28
N LYS A 149 11.88 1.97 0.34
CA LYS A 149 11.85 2.51 1.70
C LYS A 149 12.09 4.01 1.64
N ASN A 150 11.21 4.79 2.26
CA ASN A 150 11.31 6.26 2.31
C ASN A 150 11.46 6.88 0.90
N GLY A 151 10.73 6.32 -0.07
CA GLY A 151 10.76 6.77 -1.46
C GLY A 151 11.98 6.31 -2.28
N LYS A 152 12.94 5.58 -1.68
CA LYS A 152 14.09 5.03 -2.38
C LYS A 152 13.89 3.55 -2.67
N GLU A 153 13.96 3.18 -3.95
CA GLU A 153 13.92 1.77 -4.36
C GLU A 153 15.12 1.00 -3.78
N ILE A 154 14.83 -0.16 -3.20
CA ILE A 154 15.83 -1.08 -2.65
C ILE A 154 16.12 -2.20 -3.66
N THR A 155 15.07 -2.84 -4.18
CA THR A 155 15.19 -4.03 -5.05
C THR A 155 13.92 -4.25 -5.85
N SER A 156 14.07 -4.91 -7.02
CA SER A 156 12.96 -5.35 -7.86
C SER A 156 13.25 -6.78 -8.34
N PHE A 157 12.32 -7.72 -8.13
CA PHE A 157 12.51 -9.15 -8.35
C PHE A 157 11.19 -9.91 -8.33
N GLY A 158 11.26 -11.23 -8.40
CA GLY A 158 10.11 -12.14 -8.26
C GLY A 158 9.30 -12.25 -9.56
N ASN A 159 8.07 -12.70 -9.41
CA ASN A 159 7.11 -12.94 -10.49
C ASN A 159 5.68 -12.98 -9.94
N LEU A 160 4.68 -13.28 -10.78
CA LEU A 160 3.28 -13.37 -10.36
C LEU A 160 3.07 -14.37 -9.20
N LYS A 161 3.75 -15.53 -9.23
CA LYS A 161 3.61 -16.54 -8.16
C LYS A 161 4.11 -16.00 -6.82
N PHE A 162 5.26 -15.31 -6.82
CA PHE A 162 5.77 -14.66 -5.62
C PHE A 162 4.82 -13.56 -5.13
N LYS A 163 4.34 -12.71 -6.05
CA LYS A 163 3.35 -11.68 -5.74
C LYS A 163 2.10 -12.27 -5.08
N GLN A 164 1.57 -13.36 -5.59
CA GLN A 164 0.37 -14.01 -5.04
C GLN A 164 0.61 -14.45 -3.58
N ALA A 165 1.74 -15.08 -3.28
CA ALA A 165 2.11 -15.45 -1.93
C ALA A 165 2.31 -14.23 -1.04
N LEU A 166 2.99 -13.19 -1.51
CA LEU A 166 3.25 -11.95 -0.78
C LEU A 166 1.95 -11.22 -0.42
N PHE A 167 1.07 -10.98 -1.40
CA PHE A 167 -0.21 -10.32 -1.15
C PHE A 167 -1.15 -11.19 -0.32
N GLY A 168 -0.98 -12.51 -0.37
CA GLY A 168 -1.64 -13.48 0.50
C GLY A 168 -1.37 -13.25 1.99
N ILE A 169 -0.27 -12.59 2.37
CA ILE A 169 0.02 -12.23 3.76
C ILE A 169 -1.07 -11.30 4.33
N TRP A 170 -1.55 -10.34 3.53
CA TRP A 170 -2.61 -9.41 3.94
C TRP A 170 -4.01 -9.86 3.57
N PHE A 171 -4.18 -10.50 2.41
CA PHE A 171 -5.49 -10.76 1.81
C PHE A 171 -5.90 -12.23 1.82
N GLY A 172 -5.02 -13.15 2.27
CA GLY A 172 -5.30 -14.57 2.39
C GLY A 172 -6.29 -14.91 3.50
N ASN A 173 -6.60 -16.20 3.63
CA ASN A 173 -7.52 -16.71 4.67
C ASN A 173 -6.95 -16.55 6.09
N GLU A 174 -5.63 -16.66 6.23
CA GLU A 174 -4.90 -16.43 7.49
C GLU A 174 -4.13 -15.11 7.40
N SER A 175 -4.86 -14.00 7.22
CA SER A 175 -4.27 -12.67 7.06
C SER A 175 -3.47 -12.23 8.28
N ALA A 176 -2.52 -11.34 8.08
CA ALA A 176 -1.70 -10.78 9.15
C ALA A 176 -2.54 -10.03 10.21
N ASP A 177 -3.67 -9.45 9.78
CA ASP A 177 -4.65 -8.76 10.62
C ASP A 177 -5.96 -8.61 9.84
N GLU A 178 -7.07 -9.07 10.40
CA GLU A 178 -8.35 -9.07 9.69
C GLU A 178 -8.95 -7.64 9.57
N ASN A 179 -8.79 -6.80 10.59
CA ASN A 179 -9.29 -5.42 10.54
C ASN A 179 -8.53 -4.60 9.49
N LEU A 180 -7.20 -4.74 9.45
CA LEU A 180 -6.39 -4.15 8.39
C LEU A 180 -6.83 -4.63 7.01
N LYS A 181 -7.06 -5.94 6.84
CA LYS A 181 -7.53 -6.52 5.58
C LYS A 181 -8.86 -5.90 5.14
N GLN A 182 -9.85 -5.84 6.03
CA GLN A 182 -11.16 -5.24 5.72
C GLN A 182 -11.03 -3.76 5.36
N GLY A 183 -10.25 -3.00 6.13
CA GLY A 183 -9.96 -1.60 5.81
C GLY A 183 -9.29 -1.42 4.45
N MET A 184 -8.27 -2.21 4.11
CA MET A 184 -7.59 -2.16 2.81
C MET A 184 -8.50 -2.60 1.64
N LEU A 185 -9.44 -3.51 1.88
CA LEU A 185 -10.47 -3.90 0.91
C LEU A 185 -11.56 -2.83 0.76
N GLY A 186 -11.63 -1.83 1.64
CA GLY A 186 -12.69 -0.82 1.65
C GLY A 186 -14.06 -1.41 1.97
N VAL A 187 -14.10 -2.46 2.79
CA VAL A 187 -15.32 -3.09 3.33
C VAL A 187 -15.39 -2.72 4.82
N GLU A 188 -16.44 -2.02 5.19
CA GLU A 188 -16.78 -1.69 6.59
C GLU A 188 -17.59 -2.81 7.23
#